data_4416a6d6413ec7761bcc52f2ef81e923
#
_entry.id   4416a6d6413ec7761bcc52f2ef81e923
#
_cell.length_a   1.000
_cell.length_b   1.000
_cell.length_c   1.000
_cell.angle_alpha   90.00
_cell.angle_beta   90.00
_cell.angle_gamma   90.00
#
_symmetry.space_group_name_H-M   'P 1'
#
loop_
_entity.id
_entity.type
_entity.pdbx_description
1 polymer ?
#
loop_
_entity_poly.entity_id
_entity_poly.type
_entity_poly.pdbx_seq_one_letter_code
_entity_poly.pdbx_strand_id
1 'polypeptide(L)'
;MAKTPQAARKLLDEVWGKALTKAEVERDSLQAMIAEEGGNFALAPHDWRYYTEKLRKARYDLDEAEIKPYFQLDKMIEAAFVTAGRLFGLSFKPIDAALYHSDARAWGVTDAQGRHVALFIGDYFARPSKHSGAWMTSLRDQEKLTGNIRPIVLNICNFSKPAAGEPALLSFDDARTLFHEFGHALHGMLSDVTYPLIAGTAVPSDF
;
A
#
# COMPACT_ATOMS: atom_id res chain seq x y z
N MET A 1 -13.98 -15.60 11.61
CA MET A 1 -14.60 -14.27 11.71
C MET A 1 -15.64 -14.26 12.80
N ALA A 2 -15.85 -13.12 13.44
CA ALA A 2 -16.79 -12.96 14.54
C ALA A 2 -18.24 -13.22 14.05
N LYS A 3 -18.89 -14.23 14.60
CA LYS A 3 -20.27 -14.59 14.20
C LYS A 3 -21.33 -13.74 14.91
N THR A 4 -20.95 -13.01 15.94
CA THR A 4 -21.86 -12.19 16.75
C THR A 4 -21.19 -10.85 17.11
N PRO A 5 -21.95 -9.76 17.33
CA PRO A 5 -21.41 -8.50 17.83
C PRO A 5 -20.64 -8.65 19.15
N GLN A 6 -21.09 -9.53 20.03
CA GLN A 6 -20.45 -9.80 21.32
C GLN A 6 -19.07 -10.43 21.14
N ALA A 7 -18.91 -11.37 20.18
CA ALA A 7 -17.62 -11.97 19.89
C ALA A 7 -16.63 -10.94 19.28
N ALA A 8 -17.13 -10.06 18.41
CA ALA A 8 -16.32 -8.96 17.88
C ALA A 8 -15.88 -8.00 19.00
N ARG A 9 -16.82 -7.59 19.88
CA ARG A 9 -16.54 -6.73 21.02
C ARG A 9 -15.50 -7.33 21.96
N LYS A 10 -15.65 -8.61 22.30
CA LYS A 10 -14.69 -9.31 23.15
C LYS A 10 -13.27 -9.25 22.57
N LEU A 11 -13.10 -9.52 21.27
CA LEU A 11 -11.79 -9.44 20.62
C LEU A 11 -11.22 -8.02 20.70
N LEU A 12 -12.05 -7.00 20.42
CA LEU A 12 -11.62 -5.60 20.48
C LEU A 12 -11.20 -5.21 21.90
N ASP A 13 -11.97 -5.60 22.93
CA ASP A 13 -11.66 -5.29 24.33
C ASP A 13 -10.34 -5.97 24.78
N GLU A 14 -10.11 -7.23 24.37
CA GLU A 14 -8.87 -7.97 24.67
C GLU A 14 -7.64 -7.31 24.00
N VAL A 15 -7.76 -6.89 22.73
CA VAL A 15 -6.69 -6.19 22.02
C VAL A 15 -6.47 -4.81 22.61
N TRP A 16 -7.56 -4.06 22.88
CA TRP A 16 -7.51 -2.71 23.42
C TRP A 16 -6.80 -2.64 24.76
N GLY A 17 -7.10 -3.55 25.71
CA GLY A 17 -6.44 -3.58 26.99
C GLY A 17 -4.91 -3.67 26.89
N LYS A 18 -4.41 -4.55 26.01
CA LYS A 18 -2.97 -4.70 25.75
C LYS A 18 -2.37 -3.49 25.03
N ALA A 19 -3.09 -2.97 24.05
CA ALA A 19 -2.67 -1.82 23.25
C ALA A 19 -2.58 -0.54 24.12
N LEU A 20 -3.53 -0.34 25.04
CA LEU A 20 -3.54 0.81 25.93
C LEU A 20 -2.30 0.82 26.85
N THR A 21 -2.01 -0.30 27.49
CA THR A 21 -0.81 -0.43 28.34
C THR A 21 0.47 -0.13 27.55
N LYS A 22 0.57 -0.62 26.30
CA LYS A 22 1.72 -0.34 25.45
C LYS A 22 1.79 1.13 25.05
N ALA A 23 0.68 1.74 24.69
CA ALA A 23 0.61 3.15 24.34
C ALA A 23 1.00 4.08 25.49
N GLU A 24 0.65 3.72 26.73
CA GLU A 24 1.07 4.46 27.93
C GLU A 24 2.60 4.42 28.11
N VAL A 25 3.22 3.26 27.96
CA VAL A 25 4.69 3.13 28.00
C VAL A 25 5.37 3.93 26.88
N GLU A 26 4.81 3.92 25.69
CA GLU A 26 5.30 4.72 24.57
C GLU A 26 5.18 6.23 24.84
N ARG A 27 4.01 6.68 25.31
CA ARG A 27 3.78 8.07 25.72
C ARG A 27 4.82 8.53 26.75
N ASP A 28 5.04 7.73 27.78
CA ASP A 28 5.96 8.07 28.87
C ASP A 28 7.43 8.15 28.35
N SER A 29 7.77 7.31 27.40
CA SER A 29 9.09 7.38 26.73
C SER A 29 9.26 8.67 25.91
N LEU A 30 8.19 9.12 25.21
CA LEU A 30 8.23 10.36 24.44
C LEU A 30 8.26 11.58 25.38
N GLN A 31 7.50 11.54 26.49
CA GLN A 31 7.51 12.60 27.50
C GLN A 31 8.88 12.73 28.20
N ALA A 32 9.54 11.60 28.45
CA ALA A 32 10.91 11.61 29.00
C ALA A 32 11.90 12.27 28.03
N MET A 33 11.79 12.00 26.73
CA MET A 33 12.63 12.63 25.71
C MET A 33 12.40 14.16 25.66
N ILE A 34 11.16 14.65 25.78
CA ILE A 34 10.86 16.06 25.88
C ILE A 34 11.60 16.69 27.06
N ALA A 35 11.56 16.03 28.22
CA ALA A 35 12.22 16.52 29.43
C ALA A 35 13.74 16.52 29.32
N GLU A 36 14.35 15.49 28.73
CA GLU A 36 15.78 15.39 28.45
C GLU A 36 16.27 16.52 27.53
N GLU A 37 15.45 16.97 26.59
CA GLU A 37 15.74 18.11 25.71
C GLU A 37 15.49 19.47 26.37
N GLY A 38 15.08 19.49 27.63
CA GLY A 38 14.75 20.72 28.37
C GLY A 38 13.37 21.28 28.11
N GLY A 39 12.49 20.52 27.46
CA GLY A 39 11.08 20.89 27.27
C GLY A 39 10.29 20.79 28.58
N ASN A 40 9.42 21.75 28.84
CA ASN A 40 8.59 21.82 30.04
C ASN A 40 7.09 21.74 29.73
N PHE A 41 6.71 21.09 28.62
CA PHE A 41 5.33 20.94 28.18
C PHE A 41 4.89 19.46 28.18
N ALA A 42 3.60 19.23 28.26
CA ALA A 42 3.03 17.90 28.15
C ALA A 42 2.91 17.49 26.68
N LEU A 43 3.27 16.25 26.37
CA LEU A 43 3.12 15.66 25.04
C LEU A 43 1.66 15.75 24.57
N ALA A 44 1.43 16.42 23.46
CA ALA A 44 0.14 16.50 22.80
C ALA A 44 0.06 15.62 21.54
N PRO A 45 -1.13 15.31 21.01
CA PRO A 45 -1.28 14.45 19.83
C PRO A 45 -0.50 14.91 18.59
N HIS A 46 -0.34 16.22 18.40
CA HIS A 46 0.43 16.79 17.29
C HIS A 46 1.95 16.63 17.43
N ASP A 47 2.46 16.43 18.66
CA ASP A 47 3.88 16.22 18.93
C ASP A 47 4.29 14.76 18.73
N TRP A 48 3.32 13.83 18.79
CA TRP A 48 3.56 12.40 18.85
C TRP A 48 4.47 11.90 17.74
N ARG A 49 4.19 12.25 16.50
CA ARG A 49 4.98 11.78 15.35
C ARG A 49 6.39 12.33 15.36
N TYR A 50 6.57 13.58 15.74
CA TYR A 50 7.88 14.22 15.83
C TYR A 50 8.78 13.53 16.85
N TYR A 51 8.29 13.32 18.07
CA TYR A 51 9.06 12.66 19.11
C TYR A 51 9.22 11.15 18.88
N THR A 52 8.26 10.49 18.24
CA THR A 52 8.40 9.10 17.83
C THR A 52 9.57 8.92 16.86
N GLU A 53 9.73 9.84 15.89
CA GLU A 53 10.85 9.79 14.95
C GLU A 53 12.19 10.01 15.64
N LYS A 54 12.28 10.95 16.57
CA LYS A 54 13.47 11.17 17.39
C LYS A 54 13.83 9.95 18.24
N LEU A 55 12.83 9.34 18.88
CA LEU A 55 13.02 8.15 19.68
C LEU A 55 13.45 6.95 18.82
N ARG A 56 12.89 6.82 17.61
CA ARG A 56 13.29 5.81 16.64
C ARG A 56 14.76 5.97 16.26
N LYS A 57 15.17 7.19 15.94
CA LYS A 57 16.56 7.51 15.61
C LYS A 57 17.51 7.21 16.79
N ALA A 58 17.13 7.62 18.00
CA ALA A 58 17.94 7.37 19.19
C ALA A 58 18.08 5.88 19.54
N ARG A 59 17.03 5.08 19.32
CA ARG A 59 17.03 3.64 19.67
C ARG A 59 17.65 2.74 18.62
N TYR A 60 17.48 3.07 17.33
CA TYR A 60 17.78 2.18 16.23
C TYR A 60 18.84 2.73 15.26
N ASP A 61 19.30 3.96 15.49
CA ASP A 61 20.24 4.67 14.60
C ASP A 61 19.76 4.68 13.13
N LEU A 62 18.43 4.77 12.94
CA LEU A 62 17.80 4.80 11.63
C LEU A 62 17.49 6.23 11.24
N ASP A 63 18.09 6.67 10.13
CA ASP A 63 17.74 7.92 9.47
C ASP A 63 16.99 7.60 8.18
N GLU A 64 15.76 8.10 8.06
CA GLU A 64 14.93 7.87 6.87
C GLU A 64 15.58 8.46 5.60
N ALA A 65 16.35 9.54 5.74
CA ALA A 65 17.07 10.14 4.62
C ALA A 65 18.15 9.20 4.06
N GLU A 66 18.77 8.37 4.89
CA GLU A 66 19.76 7.37 4.46
C GLU A 66 19.13 6.17 3.78
N ILE A 67 17.86 5.88 4.10
CA ILE A 67 17.15 4.71 3.58
C ILE A 67 16.46 5.02 2.25
N LYS A 68 15.92 6.22 2.07
CA LYS A 68 15.21 6.66 0.85
C LYS A 68 15.90 6.32 -0.46
N PRO A 69 17.21 6.49 -0.65
CA PRO A 69 17.89 6.16 -1.91
C PRO A 69 17.75 4.70 -2.35
N TYR A 70 17.48 3.79 -1.40
CA TYR A 70 17.25 2.37 -1.70
C TYR A 70 15.83 2.09 -2.19
N PHE A 71 14.86 2.98 -1.94
CA PHE A 71 13.46 2.84 -2.30
C PHE A 71 13.09 3.70 -3.51
N GLN A 72 13.80 3.51 -4.62
CA GLN A 72 13.44 4.15 -5.88
C GLN A 72 12.14 3.53 -6.42
N LEU A 73 11.18 4.35 -6.82
CA LEU A 73 9.86 3.90 -7.28
C LEU A 73 9.95 2.80 -8.35
N ASP A 74 10.79 2.99 -9.37
CA ASP A 74 10.93 2.01 -10.45
C ASP A 74 11.47 0.67 -9.95
N LYS A 75 12.39 0.68 -8.98
CA LYS A 75 12.91 -0.52 -8.33
C LYS A 75 11.87 -1.20 -7.44
N MET A 76 11.02 -0.43 -6.79
CA MET A 76 9.92 -0.99 -5.97
C MET A 76 8.85 -1.62 -6.84
N ILE A 77 8.52 -1.03 -7.99
CA ILE A 77 7.62 -1.63 -8.98
C ILE A 77 8.21 -2.95 -9.50
N GLU A 78 9.48 -2.95 -9.89
CA GLU A 78 10.18 -4.16 -10.34
C GLU A 78 10.19 -5.24 -9.26
N ALA A 79 10.46 -4.88 -8.00
CA ALA A 79 10.45 -5.81 -6.87
C ALA A 79 9.06 -6.41 -6.62
N ALA A 80 7.99 -5.62 -6.76
CA ALA A 80 6.61 -6.12 -6.67
C ALA A 80 6.32 -7.13 -7.79
N PHE A 81 6.72 -6.85 -9.02
CA PHE A 81 6.55 -7.75 -10.15
C PHE A 81 7.35 -9.04 -10.01
N VAL A 82 8.61 -8.95 -9.56
CA VAL A 82 9.44 -10.14 -9.28
C VAL A 82 8.81 -11.00 -8.19
N THR A 83 8.27 -10.37 -7.15
CA THR A 83 7.58 -11.08 -6.06
C THR A 83 6.34 -11.81 -6.58
N ALA A 84 5.50 -11.14 -7.37
CA ALA A 84 4.33 -11.77 -8.00
C ALA A 84 4.72 -12.88 -8.97
N GLY A 85 5.81 -12.71 -9.70
CA GLY A 85 6.38 -13.75 -10.59
C GLY A 85 6.77 -15.00 -9.82
N ARG A 86 7.44 -14.84 -8.67
CA ARG A 86 7.87 -15.98 -7.82
C ARG A 86 6.70 -16.67 -7.12
N LEU A 87 5.69 -15.92 -6.68
CA LEU A 87 4.54 -16.48 -5.95
C LEU A 87 3.48 -17.07 -6.86
N PHE A 88 3.22 -16.46 -8.02
CA PHE A 88 2.06 -16.76 -8.86
C PHE A 88 2.42 -17.07 -10.33
N GLY A 89 3.70 -17.06 -10.69
CA GLY A 89 4.14 -17.30 -12.07
C GLY A 89 3.75 -16.19 -13.05
N LEU A 90 3.55 -14.96 -12.58
CA LEU A 90 3.14 -13.84 -13.40
C LEU A 90 4.34 -13.15 -14.06
N SER A 91 4.11 -12.62 -15.26
CA SER A 91 5.04 -11.74 -15.97
C SER A 91 4.35 -10.43 -16.32
N PHE A 92 5.07 -9.31 -16.16
CA PHE A 92 4.58 -7.97 -16.43
C PHE A 92 5.42 -7.35 -17.55
N LYS A 93 4.78 -7.01 -18.67
CA LYS A 93 5.44 -6.36 -19.81
C LYS A 93 4.85 -4.98 -20.04
N PRO A 94 5.68 -3.92 -20.07
CA PRO A 94 5.20 -2.59 -20.41
C PRO A 94 4.47 -2.60 -21.76
N ILE A 95 3.38 -1.86 -21.83
CA ILE A 95 2.65 -1.63 -23.07
C ILE A 95 2.48 -0.14 -23.31
N ASP A 96 2.60 0.25 -24.57
CA ASP A 96 2.25 1.60 -25.00
C ASP A 96 0.74 1.67 -25.25
N ALA A 97 0.05 2.46 -24.43
CA ALA A 97 -1.39 2.64 -24.48
C ALA A 97 -1.76 4.10 -24.23
N ALA A 98 -2.80 4.57 -24.88
CA ALA A 98 -3.37 5.88 -24.58
C ALA A 98 -4.06 5.84 -23.21
N LEU A 99 -3.40 6.39 -22.19
CA LEU A 99 -3.90 6.47 -20.82
C LEU A 99 -4.48 7.86 -20.52
N TYR A 100 -5.25 7.95 -19.44
CA TYR A 100 -5.91 9.19 -19.01
C TYR A 100 -4.95 10.26 -18.49
N HIS A 101 -3.70 9.92 -18.19
CA HIS A 101 -2.66 10.84 -17.72
C HIS A 101 -1.27 10.36 -18.10
N SER A 102 -0.36 11.29 -18.40
CA SER A 102 1.02 10.98 -18.83
C SER A 102 1.88 10.28 -17.76
N ASP A 103 1.54 10.41 -16.49
CA ASP A 103 2.24 9.74 -15.40
C ASP A 103 1.74 8.30 -15.16
N ALA A 104 0.59 7.93 -15.71
CA ALA A 104 0.08 6.56 -15.63
C ALA A 104 0.89 5.65 -16.57
N ARG A 105 1.14 4.43 -16.12
CA ARG A 105 1.89 3.42 -16.85
C ARG A 105 1.06 2.14 -16.93
N ALA A 106 1.17 1.40 -18.04
CA ALA A 106 0.42 0.17 -18.25
C ALA A 106 1.33 -1.03 -18.50
N TRP A 107 0.91 -2.19 -18.01
CA TRP A 107 1.57 -3.47 -18.22
C TRP A 107 0.56 -4.55 -18.59
N GLY A 108 0.87 -5.28 -19.65
CA GLY A 108 0.21 -6.54 -19.94
C GLY A 108 0.72 -7.62 -18.99
N VAL A 109 -0.21 -8.33 -18.34
CA VAL A 109 0.10 -9.39 -17.38
C VAL A 109 -0.20 -10.73 -18.00
N THR A 110 0.78 -11.65 -17.95
CA THR A 110 0.66 -13.02 -18.46
C THR A 110 1.04 -14.04 -17.40
N ASP A 111 0.46 -15.25 -17.52
CA ASP A 111 0.86 -16.39 -16.69
C ASP A 111 2.14 -17.08 -17.20
N ALA A 112 2.55 -18.16 -16.52
CA ALA A 112 3.74 -18.94 -16.86
C ALA A 112 3.67 -19.59 -18.25
N GLN A 113 2.48 -19.75 -18.84
CA GLN A 113 2.26 -20.27 -20.19
C GLN A 113 2.17 -19.14 -21.22
N GLY A 114 2.37 -17.90 -20.84
CA GLY A 114 2.27 -16.73 -21.71
C GLY A 114 0.84 -16.30 -22.03
N ARG A 115 -0.16 -16.88 -21.39
CA ARG A 115 -1.58 -16.51 -21.60
C ARG A 115 -1.87 -15.19 -20.91
N HIS A 116 -2.62 -14.32 -21.58
CA HIS A 116 -3.03 -13.02 -21.02
C HIS A 116 -3.94 -13.23 -19.79
N VAL A 117 -3.56 -12.61 -18.67
CA VAL A 117 -4.28 -12.66 -17.39
C VAL A 117 -5.03 -11.35 -17.14
N ALA A 118 -4.35 -10.21 -17.29
CA ALA A 118 -4.91 -8.91 -16.93
C ALA A 118 -4.17 -7.77 -17.63
N LEU A 119 -4.77 -6.58 -17.60
CA LEU A 119 -4.09 -5.30 -17.79
C LEU A 119 -3.90 -4.64 -16.43
N PHE A 120 -2.67 -4.30 -16.08
CA PHE A 120 -2.35 -3.57 -14.86
C PHE A 120 -1.94 -2.13 -15.20
N ILE A 121 -2.49 -1.16 -14.49
CA ILE A 121 -2.18 0.26 -14.62
C ILE A 121 -1.72 0.79 -13.28
N GLY A 122 -0.56 1.46 -13.25
CA GLY A 122 -0.04 2.14 -12.07
C GLY A 122 -0.03 3.66 -12.27
N ASP A 123 -0.61 4.37 -11.31
CA ASP A 123 -0.67 5.83 -11.27
C ASP A 123 -0.17 6.31 -9.91
N TYR A 124 1.11 6.59 -9.80
CA TYR A 124 1.81 6.68 -8.53
C TYR A 124 1.94 8.09 -7.96
N PHE A 125 1.92 9.15 -8.79
CA PHE A 125 2.22 10.50 -8.33
C PHE A 125 0.99 11.29 -7.90
N ALA A 126 1.15 12.12 -6.87
CA ALA A 126 0.15 13.07 -6.43
C ALA A 126 -0.15 14.13 -7.50
N ARG A 127 -1.41 14.55 -7.59
CA ARG A 127 -1.85 15.70 -8.39
C ARG A 127 -3.20 16.23 -7.88
N PRO A 128 -3.58 17.48 -8.18
CA PRO A 128 -4.79 18.13 -7.63
C PRO A 128 -6.10 17.39 -7.94
N SER A 129 -6.15 16.58 -9.00
CA SER A 129 -7.34 15.82 -9.38
C SER A 129 -7.50 14.48 -8.64
N LYS A 130 -6.57 14.11 -7.76
CA LYS A 130 -6.63 12.91 -6.94
C LYS A 130 -7.10 13.20 -5.52
N HIS A 131 -7.78 12.27 -4.91
CA HIS A 131 -7.97 12.24 -3.46
C HIS A 131 -6.69 11.78 -2.76
N SER A 132 -6.55 12.14 -1.47
CA SER A 132 -5.45 11.66 -0.63
C SER A 132 -5.53 10.17 -0.36
N GLY A 133 -4.41 9.57 0.05
CA GLY A 133 -4.28 8.13 0.31
C GLY A 133 -3.84 7.34 -0.92
N ALA A 134 -4.01 6.02 -0.86
CA ALA A 134 -3.77 5.11 -1.96
C ALA A 134 -4.91 4.11 -2.05
N TRP A 135 -5.16 3.55 -3.23
CA TRP A 135 -6.20 2.53 -3.41
C TRP A 135 -5.98 1.72 -4.69
N MET A 136 -6.55 0.53 -4.69
CA MET A 136 -6.79 -0.25 -5.89
C MET A 136 -8.22 -0.03 -6.39
N THR A 137 -8.41 -0.04 -7.70
CA THR A 137 -9.73 -0.09 -8.34
C THR A 137 -9.66 -0.88 -9.64
N SER A 138 -10.82 -1.30 -10.14
CA SER A 138 -10.94 -1.93 -11.46
C SER A 138 -11.71 -1.03 -12.42
N LEU A 139 -11.22 -0.91 -13.65
CA LEU A 139 -12.00 -0.38 -14.77
C LEU A 139 -12.86 -1.46 -15.42
N ARG A 140 -12.46 -2.71 -15.26
CA ARG A 140 -13.21 -3.89 -15.71
C ARG A 140 -12.86 -5.05 -14.79
N ASP A 141 -13.89 -5.65 -14.21
CA ASP A 141 -13.72 -6.84 -13.39
C ASP A 141 -13.59 -8.11 -14.24
N GLN A 142 -12.96 -9.14 -13.67
CA GLN A 142 -12.93 -10.45 -14.28
C GLN A 142 -14.32 -11.10 -14.17
N GLU A 143 -14.74 -11.79 -15.22
CA GLU A 143 -15.97 -12.60 -15.16
C GLU A 143 -15.98 -13.68 -16.27
N LYS A 144 -16.84 -14.68 -16.12
CA LYS A 144 -17.07 -15.75 -17.09
C LYS A 144 -18.53 -15.83 -17.57
N LEU A 145 -19.39 -14.94 -17.11
CA LEU A 145 -20.82 -14.96 -17.43
C LEU A 145 -21.09 -14.66 -18.90
N THR A 146 -20.40 -13.67 -19.44
CA THR A 146 -20.58 -13.23 -20.83
C THR A 146 -19.42 -13.65 -21.73
N GLY A 147 -18.43 -14.33 -21.17
CA GLY A 147 -17.21 -14.77 -21.86
C GLY A 147 -16.06 -14.90 -20.89
N ASN A 148 -14.87 -15.06 -21.37
CA ASN A 148 -13.66 -15.06 -20.53
C ASN A 148 -13.09 -13.64 -20.45
N ILE A 149 -13.78 -12.77 -19.72
CA ILE A 149 -13.42 -11.35 -19.59
C ILE A 149 -12.24 -11.20 -18.65
N ARG A 150 -11.17 -10.59 -19.13
CA ARG A 150 -9.96 -10.32 -18.35
C ARG A 150 -10.02 -8.95 -17.69
N PRO A 151 -9.56 -8.83 -16.43
CA PRO A 151 -9.69 -7.58 -15.68
C PRO A 151 -8.72 -6.50 -16.16
N ILE A 152 -9.12 -5.25 -15.91
CA ILE A 152 -8.28 -4.05 -16.00
C ILE A 152 -8.22 -3.46 -14.62
N VAL A 153 -7.05 -3.50 -13.98
CA VAL A 153 -6.87 -3.13 -12.57
C VAL A 153 -5.92 -1.95 -12.48
N LEU A 154 -6.22 -1.02 -11.59
CA LEU A 154 -5.44 0.18 -11.33
C LEU A 154 -4.96 0.20 -9.89
N ASN A 155 -3.68 0.56 -9.69
CA ASN A 155 -3.18 1.07 -8.42
C ASN A 155 -2.97 2.57 -8.51
N ILE A 156 -3.53 3.30 -7.56
CA ILE A 156 -3.44 4.75 -7.48
C ILE A 156 -2.77 5.11 -6.16
N CYS A 157 -1.66 5.86 -6.24
CA CYS A 157 -0.92 6.37 -5.09
C CYS A 157 -0.81 7.89 -5.18
N ASN A 158 -0.25 8.51 -4.14
CA ASN A 158 -0.01 9.94 -4.05
C ASN A 158 1.43 10.25 -3.60
N PHE A 159 2.40 9.56 -4.21
CA PHE A 159 3.81 9.82 -3.93
C PHE A 159 4.26 11.17 -4.48
N SER A 160 5.26 11.76 -3.85
CA SER A 160 5.84 13.02 -4.32
C SER A 160 6.51 12.81 -5.67
N LYS A 161 6.15 13.68 -6.64
CA LYS A 161 6.79 13.67 -7.96
C LYS A 161 8.16 14.33 -7.86
N PRO A 162 9.24 13.68 -8.32
CA PRO A 162 10.58 14.28 -8.30
C PRO A 162 10.73 15.40 -9.33
N ALA A 163 11.79 16.17 -9.23
CA ALA A 163 12.20 17.08 -10.30
C ALA A 163 12.50 16.30 -11.58
N ALA A 164 12.41 16.98 -12.72
CA ALA A 164 12.68 16.35 -14.02
C ALA A 164 14.11 15.79 -14.07
N GLY A 165 14.24 14.52 -14.41
CA GLY A 165 15.52 13.81 -14.47
C GLY A 165 15.99 13.18 -13.17
N GLU A 166 15.30 13.42 -12.06
CA GLU A 166 15.62 12.82 -10.75
C GLU A 166 14.79 11.54 -10.50
N PRO A 167 15.33 10.53 -9.80
CA PRO A 167 14.57 9.36 -9.43
C PRO A 167 13.53 9.71 -8.36
N ALA A 168 12.35 9.11 -8.44
CA ALA A 168 11.35 9.18 -7.39
C ALA A 168 11.79 8.32 -6.20
N LEU A 169 12.15 8.94 -5.09
CA LEU A 169 12.55 8.26 -3.86
C LEU A 169 11.35 8.16 -2.90
N LEU A 170 11.06 6.94 -2.50
CA LEU A 170 9.96 6.62 -1.58
C LEU A 170 10.44 6.59 -0.14
N SER A 171 9.56 6.95 0.80
CA SER A 171 9.74 6.56 2.19
C SER A 171 9.52 5.04 2.35
N PHE A 172 9.91 4.48 3.47
CA PHE A 172 9.57 3.09 3.79
C PHE A 172 8.05 2.86 3.82
N ASP A 173 7.30 3.84 4.32
CA ASP A 173 5.83 3.79 4.37
C ASP A 173 5.21 3.85 2.97
N ASP A 174 5.75 4.66 2.06
CA ASP A 174 5.33 4.69 0.65
C ASP A 174 5.59 3.34 -0.04
N ALA A 175 6.76 2.75 0.19
CA ALA A 175 7.10 1.44 -0.35
C ALA A 175 6.15 0.35 0.18
N ARG A 176 5.84 0.37 1.49
CA ARG A 176 4.86 -0.51 2.10
C ARG A 176 3.47 -0.32 1.49
N THR A 177 3.05 0.92 1.28
CA THR A 177 1.78 1.27 0.64
C THR A 177 1.73 0.74 -0.80
N LEU A 178 2.79 0.90 -1.58
CA LEU A 178 2.88 0.35 -2.94
C LEU A 178 2.63 -1.16 -2.95
N PHE A 179 3.31 -1.91 -2.07
CA PHE A 179 3.13 -3.36 -1.96
C PHE A 179 1.73 -3.74 -1.46
N HIS A 180 1.14 -2.96 -0.55
CA HIS A 180 -0.22 -3.17 -0.06
C HIS A 180 -1.25 -3.05 -1.20
N GLU A 181 -1.23 -1.93 -1.93
CA GLU A 181 -2.14 -1.72 -3.07
C GLU A 181 -1.90 -2.73 -4.19
N PHE A 182 -0.65 -3.12 -4.40
CA PHE A 182 -0.32 -4.17 -5.36
C PHE A 182 -0.88 -5.54 -4.93
N GLY A 183 -0.96 -5.82 -3.63
CA GLY A 183 -1.65 -7.00 -3.08
C GLY A 183 -3.13 -7.03 -3.45
N HIS A 184 -3.83 -5.91 -3.30
CA HIS A 184 -5.21 -5.77 -3.78
C HIS A 184 -5.32 -5.91 -5.31
N ALA A 185 -4.36 -5.35 -6.05
CA ALA A 185 -4.32 -5.51 -7.51
C ALA A 185 -4.14 -6.98 -7.93
N LEU A 186 -3.29 -7.74 -7.25
CA LEU A 186 -3.13 -9.18 -7.48
C LEU A 186 -4.44 -9.93 -7.22
N HIS A 187 -5.18 -9.58 -6.17
CA HIS A 187 -6.52 -10.14 -5.90
C HIS A 187 -7.47 -9.88 -7.08
N GLY A 188 -7.49 -8.68 -7.62
CA GLY A 188 -8.29 -8.33 -8.81
C GLY A 188 -7.84 -9.09 -10.06
N MET A 189 -6.53 -9.10 -10.34
CA MET A 189 -5.96 -9.73 -11.53
C MET A 189 -6.09 -11.25 -11.56
N LEU A 190 -6.00 -11.90 -10.40
CA LEU A 190 -6.05 -13.35 -10.25
C LEU A 190 -7.45 -13.88 -9.95
N SER A 191 -8.47 -13.02 -9.96
CA SER A 191 -9.86 -13.42 -9.82
C SER A 191 -10.25 -14.41 -10.93
N ASP A 192 -10.97 -15.47 -10.57
CA ASP A 192 -11.43 -16.51 -11.50
C ASP A 192 -12.85 -16.97 -11.14
N VAL A 193 -13.80 -16.04 -11.24
CA VAL A 193 -15.19 -16.25 -10.86
C VAL A 193 -16.12 -16.16 -12.08
N THR A 194 -17.35 -16.67 -11.92
CA THR A 194 -18.36 -16.59 -12.97
C THR A 194 -19.03 -15.20 -12.99
N TYR A 195 -19.32 -14.64 -11.82
CA TYR A 195 -20.10 -13.41 -11.69
C TYR A 195 -19.23 -12.24 -11.28
N PRO A 196 -19.29 -11.09 -11.98
CA PRO A 196 -18.45 -9.93 -11.68
C PRO A 196 -18.69 -9.34 -10.28
N LEU A 197 -19.88 -9.49 -9.72
CA LEU A 197 -20.24 -8.97 -8.39
C LEU A 197 -19.47 -9.62 -7.22
N ILE A 198 -18.76 -10.72 -7.47
CA ILE A 198 -17.92 -11.41 -6.49
C ILE A 198 -16.47 -11.51 -6.96
N ALA A 199 -16.07 -10.69 -7.92
CA ALA A 199 -14.71 -10.67 -8.45
C ALA A 199 -13.76 -9.87 -7.57
N GLY A 200 -12.53 -10.34 -7.47
CA GLY A 200 -11.46 -9.60 -6.81
C GLY A 200 -11.81 -9.19 -5.38
N THR A 201 -11.74 -7.89 -5.12
CA THR A 201 -11.98 -7.31 -3.78
C THR A 201 -13.46 -7.12 -3.43
N ALA A 202 -14.39 -7.58 -4.28
CA ALA A 202 -15.83 -7.59 -3.97
C ALA A 202 -16.17 -8.75 -3.00
N VAL A 203 -15.65 -8.67 -1.80
CA VAL A 203 -15.81 -9.64 -0.70
C VAL A 203 -16.32 -8.93 0.56
N PRO A 204 -16.90 -9.66 1.52
CA PRO A 204 -17.20 -9.07 2.84
C PRO A 204 -15.97 -8.43 3.46
N SER A 205 -16.14 -7.26 4.08
CA SER A 205 -15.03 -6.44 4.62
C SER A 205 -14.27 -7.08 5.78
N ASP A 206 -14.79 -8.15 6.34
CA ASP A 206 -14.16 -8.93 7.41
C ASP A 206 -13.47 -10.22 6.91
N PHE A 207 -13.34 -10.35 5.60
CA PHE A 207 -12.68 -11.50 4.96
C PHE A 207 -11.16 -11.33 4.91
#